data_f61a81a41c67d6464b37affe2db43c71
#
_entry.id   f61a81a41c67d6464b37affe2db43c71
#
_cell.length_a   1.000
_cell.length_b   1.000
_cell.length_c   1.000
_cell.angle_alpha   90.00
_cell.angle_beta   90.00
_cell.angle_gamma   90.00
#
_symmetry.space_group_name_H-M   'P 1'
#
loop_
_entity.id
_entity.type
_entity.pdbx_description
1 polymer ?
#
loop_
_entity_poly.entity_id
_entity_poly.type
_entity_poly.pdbx_seq_one_letter_code
_entity_poly.pdbx_strand_id
1 'polypeptide(L)'
;MLPWPVEGKVVSFFGRQKHPTFDTYVQRKGIEIRASEGSLIHAVMPGSVVYSDWLKGYGLVIIVDHANGFFSLYAHASKILTRVGEQVVEGQAIGETGDTGMIGENTLYFELREGAEPVDPLQWLAKR
;
A
#
# COMPACT_ATOMS: atom_id res chain seq x y z
N MET A 1 -4.13 16.04 5.46
CA MET A 1 -4.53 14.74 4.86
C MET A 1 -3.47 14.30 3.86
N LEU A 2 -3.21 13.02 3.79
CA LEU A 2 -2.19 12.49 2.90
C LEU A 2 -2.72 12.38 1.46
N PRO A 3 -1.85 12.60 0.46
CA PRO A 3 -2.23 12.30 -0.93
C PRO A 3 -2.42 10.81 -1.13
N TRP A 4 -3.19 10.44 -2.14
CA TRP A 4 -3.41 9.04 -2.47
C TRP A 4 -2.16 8.42 -3.09
N PRO A 5 -1.86 7.16 -2.77
CA PRO A 5 -0.68 6.49 -3.32
C PRO A 5 -0.83 6.13 -4.80
N VAL A 6 -2.06 6.03 -5.29
CA VAL A 6 -2.33 5.69 -6.68
C VAL A 6 -3.73 6.20 -7.06
N GLU A 7 -3.93 6.47 -8.35
CA GLU A 7 -5.25 6.75 -8.91
C GLU A 7 -6.03 5.46 -9.00
N GLY A 8 -7.29 5.49 -8.55
CA GLY A 8 -8.14 4.31 -8.64
C GLY A 8 -9.23 4.26 -7.60
N LYS A 9 -9.96 3.16 -7.61
CA LYS A 9 -11.13 2.96 -6.74
C LYS A 9 -10.78 1.96 -5.64
N VAL A 10 -11.14 2.28 -4.40
CA VAL A 10 -10.99 1.34 -3.28
C VAL A 10 -11.97 0.18 -3.49
N VAL A 11 -11.42 -1.03 -3.52
CA VAL A 11 -12.20 -2.25 -3.73
C VAL A 11 -12.16 -3.20 -2.53
N SER A 12 -11.29 -2.93 -1.56
CA SER A 12 -11.23 -3.69 -0.32
C SER A 12 -10.85 -2.73 0.81
N PHE A 13 -11.50 -2.87 1.97
CA PHE A 13 -11.42 -1.92 3.07
C PHE A 13 -10.72 -2.49 4.28
N PHE A 14 -10.15 -1.61 5.08
CA PHE A 14 -9.50 -1.95 6.33
C PHE A 14 -10.53 -2.41 7.36
N GLY A 15 -10.14 -3.34 8.21
CA GLY A 15 -10.89 -3.70 9.37
C GLY A 15 -11.54 -5.07 9.28
N ARG A 16 -12.45 -5.31 10.18
CA ARG A 16 -13.13 -6.59 10.30
C ARG A 16 -14.24 -6.71 9.26
N GLN A 17 -14.19 -7.77 8.47
CA GLN A 17 -15.18 -8.01 7.42
C GLN A 17 -15.68 -9.44 7.49
N LYS A 18 -16.96 -9.64 7.26
CA LYS A 18 -17.54 -10.97 7.23
C LYS A 18 -17.12 -11.68 5.94
N HIS A 19 -16.72 -12.94 6.09
CA HIS A 19 -16.38 -13.76 4.93
C HIS A 19 -17.66 -13.99 4.09
N PRO A 20 -17.60 -13.87 2.76
CA PRO A 20 -18.80 -13.98 1.93
C PRO A 20 -19.43 -15.38 1.92
N THR A 21 -18.65 -16.42 2.19
CA THR A 21 -19.10 -17.80 2.09
C THR A 21 -19.26 -18.46 3.47
N PHE A 22 -18.31 -18.23 4.37
CA PHE A 22 -18.31 -18.87 5.69
C PHE A 22 -18.80 -17.90 6.74
N ASP A 23 -19.38 -18.42 7.82
CA ASP A 23 -19.85 -17.62 8.95
C ASP A 23 -18.69 -17.28 9.86
N THR A 24 -17.77 -16.52 9.34
CA THR A 24 -16.56 -16.08 10.03
C THR A 24 -16.18 -14.69 9.56
N TYR A 25 -15.16 -14.11 10.21
CA TYR A 25 -14.69 -12.77 9.90
C TYR A 25 -13.21 -12.80 9.53
N VAL A 26 -12.80 -11.87 8.64
CA VAL A 26 -11.40 -11.65 8.32
C VAL A 26 -11.03 -10.24 8.77
N GLN A 27 -9.81 -10.11 9.29
CA GLN A 27 -9.25 -8.83 9.68
C GLN A 27 -8.33 -8.35 8.56
N ARG A 28 -8.70 -7.25 7.92
CA ARG A 28 -7.91 -6.63 6.86
C ARG A 28 -7.03 -5.53 7.45
N LYS A 29 -5.75 -5.58 7.15
CA LYS A 29 -4.75 -4.66 7.71
C LYS A 29 -4.48 -3.46 6.83
N GLY A 30 -5.08 -3.40 5.67
CA GLY A 30 -4.90 -2.33 4.70
C GLY A 30 -6.08 -2.25 3.76
N ILE A 31 -5.91 -1.46 2.71
CA ILE A 31 -6.93 -1.32 1.66
C ILE A 31 -6.37 -1.80 0.33
N GLU A 32 -7.26 -2.13 -0.61
CA GLU A 32 -6.87 -2.40 -1.97
C GLU A 32 -7.50 -1.36 -2.90
N ILE A 33 -6.69 -0.83 -3.79
CA ILE A 33 -7.10 0.19 -4.74
C ILE A 33 -6.92 -0.39 -6.14
N ARG A 34 -8.02 -0.49 -6.88
CA ARG A 34 -7.95 -0.97 -8.27
C ARG A 34 -7.38 0.15 -9.13
N ALA A 35 -6.37 -0.15 -9.93
CA ALA A 35 -5.69 0.81 -10.77
C ALA A 35 -5.45 0.23 -12.16
N SER A 36 -5.17 1.08 -13.12
CA SER A 36 -4.75 0.63 -14.44
C SER A 36 -3.36 0.02 -14.35
N GLU A 37 -3.08 -0.99 -15.14
CA GLU A 37 -1.77 -1.64 -15.15
C GLU A 37 -0.68 -0.60 -15.42
N GLY A 38 0.39 -0.67 -14.63
CA GLY A 38 1.51 0.25 -14.78
C GLY A 38 1.28 1.65 -14.25
N SER A 39 0.20 1.86 -13.47
CA SER A 39 -0.01 3.15 -12.80
C SER A 39 1.12 3.44 -11.84
N LEU A 40 1.54 4.70 -11.75
CA LEU A 40 2.60 5.07 -10.82
C LEU A 40 2.09 5.00 -9.38
N ILE A 41 2.92 4.41 -8.51
CA ILE A 41 2.72 4.40 -7.07
C ILE A 41 3.52 5.56 -6.50
N HIS A 42 2.86 6.40 -5.70
CA HIS A 42 3.48 7.61 -5.13
C HIS A 42 3.63 7.48 -3.62
N ALA A 43 4.76 7.91 -3.09
CA ALA A 43 4.97 7.99 -1.65
C ALA A 43 3.97 8.98 -1.06
N VAL A 44 3.30 8.59 0.02
CA VAL A 44 2.27 9.46 0.66
C VAL A 44 2.85 10.51 1.59
N MET A 45 4.11 10.35 2.00
CA MET A 45 4.82 11.26 2.88
C MET A 45 6.31 11.15 2.63
N PRO A 46 7.10 12.17 3.01
CA PRO A 46 8.56 12.04 2.97
C PRO A 46 9.03 10.92 3.90
N GLY A 47 10.11 10.27 3.53
CA GLY A 47 10.71 9.23 4.36
C GLY A 47 11.86 8.52 3.70
N SER A 48 12.26 7.40 4.30
CA SER A 48 13.34 6.54 3.85
C SER A 48 12.79 5.19 3.42
N VAL A 49 13.21 4.69 2.28
CA VAL A 49 12.85 3.34 1.85
C VAL A 49 13.61 2.34 2.72
N VAL A 50 12.89 1.50 3.44
CA VAL A 50 13.49 0.50 4.33
C VAL A 50 13.30 -0.93 3.84
N TYR A 51 12.42 -1.15 2.86
CA TYR A 51 12.24 -2.44 2.22
C TYR A 51 11.86 -2.23 0.76
N SER A 52 12.43 -3.03 -0.14
CA SER A 52 12.20 -2.89 -1.58
C SER A 52 12.51 -4.22 -2.23
N ASP A 53 11.59 -5.19 -2.13
CA ASP A 53 11.83 -6.55 -2.62
C ASP A 53 10.54 -7.35 -2.60
N TRP A 54 10.64 -8.60 -3.00
CA TRP A 54 9.55 -9.58 -2.92
C TRP A 54 9.27 -9.95 -1.47
N LEU A 55 8.01 -10.04 -1.12
CA LEU A 55 7.58 -10.49 0.20
C LEU A 55 6.45 -11.48 0.02
N LYS A 56 6.62 -12.67 0.59
CA LYS A 56 5.64 -13.75 0.46
C LYS A 56 4.25 -13.28 0.89
N GLY A 57 3.26 -13.50 0.04
CA GLY A 57 1.89 -13.09 0.28
C GLY A 57 1.56 -11.68 -0.16
N TYR A 58 2.58 -10.87 -0.52
CA TYR A 58 2.39 -9.46 -0.89
C TYR A 58 2.92 -9.11 -2.28
N GLY A 59 3.75 -9.99 -2.87
CA GLY A 59 4.39 -9.69 -4.14
C GLY A 59 5.56 -8.72 -3.97
N LEU A 60 5.76 -7.83 -4.93
CA LEU A 60 6.78 -6.80 -4.82
C LEU A 60 6.27 -5.69 -3.90
N VAL A 61 7.07 -5.34 -2.90
CA VAL A 61 6.68 -4.44 -1.81
C VAL A 61 7.70 -3.34 -1.63
N ILE A 62 7.21 -2.14 -1.36
CA ILE A 62 8.03 -1.01 -0.92
C ILE A 62 7.51 -0.58 0.44
N ILE A 63 8.40 -0.43 1.41
CA ILE A 63 8.05 0.10 2.73
C ILE A 63 8.86 1.37 2.97
N VAL A 64 8.17 2.43 3.37
CA VAL A 64 8.78 3.72 3.67
C VAL A 64 8.62 4.03 5.16
N ASP A 65 9.73 4.36 5.79
CA ASP A 65 9.79 4.79 7.19
C ASP A 65 9.70 6.32 7.20
N HIS A 66 8.64 6.84 7.82
CA HIS A 66 8.39 8.29 7.88
C HIS A 66 8.88 8.92 9.18
N ALA A 67 9.61 8.16 9.99
CA ALA A 67 10.07 8.55 11.33
C ALA A 67 8.92 8.52 12.34
N ASN A 68 9.28 8.63 13.62
CA ASN A 68 8.33 8.61 14.74
C ASN A 68 7.44 7.37 14.78
N GLY A 69 7.94 6.25 14.24
CA GLY A 69 7.22 4.98 14.24
C GLY A 69 6.12 4.88 13.21
N PHE A 70 6.07 5.78 12.23
CA PHE A 70 5.02 5.76 11.21
C PHE A 70 5.58 5.21 9.89
N PHE A 71 4.85 4.24 9.29
CA PHE A 71 5.30 3.55 8.09
C PHE A 71 4.17 3.46 7.06
N SER A 72 4.54 3.46 5.78
CA SER A 72 3.60 3.12 4.71
C SER A 72 4.13 1.93 3.92
N LEU A 73 3.23 1.07 3.49
CA LEU A 73 3.56 -0.16 2.76
C LEU A 73 2.76 -0.21 1.46
N TYR A 74 3.45 -0.48 0.37
CA TYR A 74 2.89 -0.49 -0.99
C TYR A 74 3.21 -1.86 -1.60
N ALA A 75 2.17 -2.67 -1.84
CA ALA A 75 2.34 -4.05 -2.30
C ALA A 75 1.65 -4.29 -3.65
N HIS A 76 1.90 -5.43 -4.24
CA HIS A 76 1.42 -5.85 -5.55
C HIS A 76 2.01 -5.01 -6.69
N ALA A 77 3.20 -4.46 -6.48
CA ALA A 77 3.87 -3.72 -7.54
C ALA A 77 4.32 -4.66 -8.66
N SER A 78 4.33 -4.17 -9.88
CA SER A 78 4.95 -4.87 -11.01
C SER A 78 6.39 -4.42 -11.19
N LYS A 79 6.71 -3.22 -10.70
CA LYS A 79 8.05 -2.66 -10.85
C LYS A 79 8.34 -1.76 -9.65
N ILE A 80 9.57 -1.84 -9.15
CA ILE A 80 10.05 -0.98 -8.07
C ILE A 80 11.01 0.03 -8.66
N LEU A 81 10.81 1.32 -8.34
CA LEU A 81 11.60 2.42 -8.86
C LEU A 81 12.59 2.99 -7.84
N THR A 82 12.60 2.44 -6.63
CA THR A 82 13.44 2.93 -5.53
C THR A 82 14.23 1.76 -4.94
N ARG A 83 15.20 2.09 -4.09
CA ARG A 83 15.99 1.08 -3.39
C ARG A 83 16.08 1.42 -1.92
N VAL A 84 16.38 0.42 -1.10
CA VAL A 84 16.60 0.60 0.34
C VAL A 84 17.66 1.66 0.58
N GLY A 85 17.38 2.57 1.50
CA GLY A 85 18.24 3.69 1.85
C GLY A 85 17.92 4.97 1.10
N GLU A 86 17.12 4.90 0.05
CA GLU A 86 16.76 6.09 -0.70
C GLU A 86 15.78 6.97 0.09
N GLN A 87 16.02 8.29 0.07
CA GLN A 87 15.10 9.27 0.65
C GLN A 87 14.07 9.63 -0.41
N VAL A 88 12.80 9.64 -0.03
CA VAL A 88 11.71 9.99 -0.93
C VAL A 88 10.94 11.17 -0.38
N VAL A 89 10.34 11.95 -1.28
CA VAL A 89 9.47 13.07 -0.90
C VAL A 89 8.02 12.69 -1.19
N GLU A 90 7.11 13.44 -0.58
CA GLU A 90 5.68 13.24 -0.83
C GLU A 90 5.38 13.37 -2.33
N GLY A 91 4.63 12.42 -2.86
CA GLY A 91 4.25 12.43 -4.28
C GLY A 91 5.29 11.82 -5.22
N GLN A 92 6.45 11.46 -4.72
CA GLN A 92 7.49 10.85 -5.56
C GLN A 92 7.03 9.48 -6.06
N ALA A 93 7.25 9.20 -7.35
CA ALA A 93 6.98 7.88 -7.91
C ALA A 93 7.98 6.87 -7.36
N ILE A 94 7.48 5.80 -6.74
CA ILE A 94 8.31 4.79 -6.10
C ILE A 94 8.14 3.41 -6.71
N GLY A 95 7.12 3.20 -7.54
CA GLY A 95 6.86 1.94 -8.20
C GLY A 95 5.74 2.05 -9.21
N GLU A 96 5.39 0.91 -9.80
CA GLU A 96 4.26 0.80 -10.72
C GLU A 96 3.38 -0.36 -10.28
N THR A 97 2.07 -0.23 -10.47
CA THR A 97 1.10 -1.24 -10.06
C THR A 97 1.12 -2.45 -10.98
N GLY A 98 0.73 -3.60 -10.42
CA GLY A 98 0.65 -4.83 -11.15
C GLY A 98 -0.23 -5.84 -10.44
N ASP A 99 -0.01 -7.11 -10.73
CA ASP A 99 -0.75 -8.21 -10.12
C ASP A 99 0.15 -9.24 -9.45
N THR A 100 1.37 -8.83 -9.07
CA THR A 100 2.38 -9.76 -8.56
C THR A 100 2.00 -10.43 -7.24
N GLY A 101 1.13 -9.81 -6.46
CA GLY A 101 0.77 -10.33 -5.14
C GLY A 101 -0.39 -11.28 -5.13
N MET A 102 -1.33 -11.15 -6.05
CA MET A 102 -2.58 -11.90 -6.01
C MET A 102 -3.16 -12.10 -7.40
N ILE A 103 -4.18 -12.62 -7.52
CA ILE A 103 -5.17 -13.15 -8.39
C ILE A 103 -5.63 -12.26 -9.56
N GLY A 104 -4.74 -11.87 -10.43
CA GLY A 104 -5.14 -11.36 -11.74
C GLY A 104 -5.83 -10.02 -11.80
N GLU A 105 -5.98 -9.31 -10.68
CA GLU A 105 -6.46 -7.95 -10.69
C GLU A 105 -5.30 -6.99 -10.49
N ASN A 106 -5.30 -5.89 -11.23
CA ASN A 106 -4.26 -4.88 -11.09
C ASN A 106 -4.64 -3.94 -9.96
N THR A 107 -4.16 -4.25 -8.76
CA THR A 107 -4.45 -3.47 -7.56
C THR A 107 -3.18 -3.05 -6.85
N LEU A 108 -3.27 -1.95 -6.11
CA LEU A 108 -2.29 -1.61 -5.08
C LEU A 108 -2.85 -2.04 -3.74
N TYR A 109 -2.10 -2.83 -2.98
CA TYR A 109 -2.41 -3.08 -1.58
C TYR A 109 -1.61 -2.08 -0.74
N PHE A 110 -2.29 -1.33 0.11
CA PHE A 110 -1.70 -0.21 0.83
C PHE A 110 -2.00 -0.28 2.32
N GLU A 111 -0.92 -0.18 3.14
CA GLU A 111 -1.05 -0.14 4.59
C GLU A 111 -0.40 1.11 5.15
N LEU A 112 -0.97 1.59 6.25
CA LEU A 112 -0.32 2.56 7.13
C LEU A 112 -0.19 1.92 8.50
N ARG A 113 0.93 2.17 9.17
CA ARG A 113 1.18 1.61 10.50
C ARG A 113 1.74 2.67 11.43
N GLU A 114 1.24 2.64 12.67
CA GLU A 114 1.84 3.36 13.79
C GLU A 114 2.53 2.32 14.66
N GLY A 115 3.85 2.30 14.62
CA GLY A 115 4.62 1.22 15.21
C GLY A 115 4.29 -0.08 14.49
N ALA A 116 3.91 -1.11 15.24
CA ALA A 116 3.49 -2.38 14.68
C ALA A 116 2.00 -2.43 14.37
N GLU A 117 1.23 -1.42 14.75
CA GLU A 117 -0.23 -1.43 14.62
C GLU A 117 -0.68 -0.89 13.27
N PRO A 118 -1.38 -1.69 12.46
CA PRO A 118 -1.99 -1.16 11.25
C PRO A 118 -3.15 -0.24 11.60
N VAL A 119 -3.28 0.86 10.88
CA VAL A 119 -4.36 1.84 11.06
C VAL A 119 -5.14 1.98 9.75
N ASP A 120 -6.38 2.43 9.84
CA ASP A 120 -7.24 2.58 8.67
C ASP A 120 -6.70 3.69 7.75
N PRO A 121 -6.19 3.35 6.56
CA PRO A 121 -5.65 4.37 5.65
C PRO A 121 -6.67 5.45 5.27
N LEU A 122 -7.95 5.11 5.23
CA LEU A 122 -8.98 6.09 4.84
C LEU A 122 -9.18 7.19 5.86
N GLN A 123 -8.69 6.99 7.09
CA GLN A 123 -8.70 8.05 8.11
C GLN A 123 -7.59 9.07 7.88
N TRP A 124 -6.61 8.71 7.07
CA TRP A 124 -5.41 9.55 6.82
C TRP A 124 -5.39 10.14 5.42
N LEU A 125 -5.95 9.44 4.43
CA LEU A 125 -5.93 9.89 3.04
C LEU A 125 -6.92 11.03 2.80
N ALA A 126 -6.57 11.91 1.87
CA ALA A 126 -7.43 13.02 1.50
C ALA A 126 -8.77 12.51 0.99
N LYS A 127 -9.84 13.22 1.31
CA LYS A 127 -11.18 12.84 0.85
C LYS A 127 -11.31 13.08 -0.65
N ARG A 128 -12.02 12.19 -1.30
CA ARG A 128 -12.29 12.27 -2.72
C ARG A 128 -13.77 12.55 -2.96
#